data_de4071d4d51af6f7e0f243ee12b6fc27
#
_entry.id   de4071d4d51af6f7e0f243ee12b6fc27
#
_cell.length_a   1.000
_cell.length_b   1.000
_cell.length_c   1.000
_cell.angle_alpha   90.00
_cell.angle_beta   90.00
_cell.angle_gamma   90.00
#
_symmetry.space_group_name_H-M   'P 1'
#
loop_
_entity.id
_entity.type
_entity.pdbx_description
1 polymer ?
#
loop_
_entity_poly.entity_id
_entity_poly.type
_entity_poly.pdbx_seq_one_letter_code
_entity_poly.pdbx_strand_id
1 'polypeptide(L)'
;MRTPCGLRTVVTILEIFAELLGDTFGKVPCYNTIENWVKKLGLSVYQDEQPCKDKKFAMVVDESIAINGQKLLLTLAIPSEHQNRPIKHEDVTILDISVSKGFNGDDVQGRIEEAEKSAGNAPDYIISDNGHNLTKGITGSGHIRHADISHSMGVILKRSMRNNLILWSLRHSLARKDCSII
;
A
#
# COMPACT_ATOMS: atom_id res chain seq x y z
N MET A 1 -17.84 9.98 -7.23
CA MET A 1 -16.43 10.28 -6.85
C MET A 1 -16.32 10.02 -5.34
N ARG A 2 -15.47 9.09 -4.89
CA ARG A 2 -15.26 8.84 -3.46
C ARG A 2 -14.17 9.80 -2.98
N THR A 3 -14.51 10.71 -2.09
CA THR A 3 -13.57 11.67 -1.53
C THR A 3 -12.92 11.06 -0.28
N PRO A 4 -11.60 10.89 -0.22
CA PRO A 4 -10.96 10.44 1.00
C PRO A 4 -11.14 11.48 2.10
N CYS A 5 -11.60 11.05 3.28
CA CYS A 5 -11.69 11.90 4.44
C CYS A 5 -11.10 11.20 5.68
N GLY A 6 -10.52 11.97 6.58
CA GLY A 6 -9.97 11.42 7.82
C GLY A 6 -11.08 10.96 8.78
N LEU A 7 -10.77 10.02 9.66
CA LEU A 7 -11.76 9.48 10.62
C LEU A 7 -12.35 10.56 11.53
N ARG A 8 -11.56 11.59 11.90
CA ARG A 8 -12.07 12.73 12.70
C ARG A 8 -13.12 13.54 11.93
N THR A 9 -12.89 13.76 10.63
CA THR A 9 -13.84 14.42 9.74
C THR A 9 -15.15 13.64 9.66
N VAL A 10 -15.08 12.30 9.63
CA VAL A 10 -16.29 11.45 9.65
C VAL A 10 -17.09 11.69 10.93
N VAL A 11 -16.46 11.77 12.11
CA VAL A 11 -17.15 12.08 13.37
C VAL A 11 -17.87 13.43 13.28
N THR A 12 -17.16 14.47 12.85
CA THR A 12 -17.73 15.82 12.72
C THR A 12 -18.93 15.85 11.75
N ILE A 13 -18.84 15.13 10.62
CA ILE A 13 -19.97 15.02 9.68
C ILE A 13 -21.17 14.34 10.35
N LEU A 14 -20.96 13.28 11.11
CA LEU A 14 -22.02 12.58 11.83
C LEU A 14 -22.64 13.43 12.92
N GLU A 15 -21.84 14.27 13.62
CA GLU A 15 -22.33 15.25 14.58
C GLU A 15 -23.26 16.28 13.92
N ILE A 16 -22.88 16.83 12.76
CA ILE A 16 -23.73 17.74 11.98
C ILE A 16 -25.05 17.06 11.57
N PHE A 17 -25.00 15.81 11.12
CA PHE A 17 -26.22 15.08 10.80
C PHE A 17 -27.10 14.83 12.03
N ALA A 18 -26.50 14.54 13.19
CA ALA A 18 -27.24 14.37 14.42
C ALA A 18 -27.94 15.67 14.85
N GLU A 19 -27.28 16.83 14.71
CA GLU A 19 -27.90 18.14 14.97
C GLU A 19 -29.08 18.42 14.03
N LEU A 20 -28.95 18.07 12.74
CA LEU A 20 -29.99 18.31 11.73
C LEU A 20 -31.21 17.37 11.87
N LEU A 21 -30.98 16.11 12.25
CA LEU A 21 -31.99 15.05 12.31
C LEU A 21 -32.55 14.83 13.71
N GLY A 22 -31.94 15.43 14.72
CA GLY A 22 -32.36 15.31 16.12
C GLY A 22 -32.40 13.86 16.61
N ASP A 23 -33.40 13.53 17.40
CA ASP A 23 -33.53 12.21 18.06
C ASP A 23 -33.62 11.02 17.09
N THR A 24 -33.93 11.27 15.81
CA THR A 24 -34.02 10.23 14.78
C THR A 24 -32.67 9.65 14.40
N PHE A 25 -31.57 10.40 14.60
CA PHE A 25 -30.21 9.97 14.21
C PHE A 25 -29.57 9.02 15.24
N GLY A 26 -30.01 9.07 16.48
CA GLY A 26 -29.41 8.30 17.57
C GLY A 26 -28.07 8.82 18.03
N LYS A 27 -27.30 7.99 18.71
CA LYS A 27 -26.01 8.38 19.30
C LYS A 27 -24.89 8.35 18.27
N VAL A 28 -24.18 9.47 18.11
CA VAL A 28 -22.99 9.55 17.25
C VAL A 28 -21.88 8.67 17.81
N PRO A 29 -21.28 7.78 17.00
CA PRO A 29 -20.16 6.95 17.45
C PRO A 29 -18.90 7.79 17.64
N CYS A 30 -18.13 7.50 18.71
CA CYS A 30 -16.86 8.17 18.92
C CYS A 30 -15.78 7.71 17.91
N TYR A 31 -14.70 8.47 17.80
CA TYR A 31 -13.57 8.17 16.92
C TYR A 31 -13.08 6.72 16.99
N ASN A 32 -12.85 6.20 18.21
CA ASN A 32 -12.36 4.84 18.40
C ASN A 32 -13.35 3.77 17.88
N THR A 33 -14.64 4.05 17.97
CA THR A 33 -15.68 3.14 17.44
C THR A 33 -15.59 3.08 15.91
N ILE A 34 -15.48 4.23 15.24
CA ILE A 34 -15.33 4.31 13.78
C ILE A 34 -14.02 3.66 13.34
N GLU A 35 -12.92 3.92 14.04
CA GLU A 35 -11.63 3.29 13.79
C GLU A 35 -11.72 1.76 13.86
N ASN A 36 -12.38 1.23 14.88
CA ASN A 36 -12.58 -0.21 15.01
C ASN A 36 -13.47 -0.78 13.90
N TRP A 37 -14.49 -0.05 13.44
CA TRP A 37 -15.31 -0.47 12.31
C TRP A 37 -14.49 -0.54 11.01
N VAL A 38 -13.65 0.47 10.76
CA VAL A 38 -12.76 0.47 9.59
C VAL A 38 -11.78 -0.70 9.63
N LYS A 39 -11.17 -0.98 10.80
CA LYS A 39 -10.28 -2.13 10.98
C LYS A 39 -10.99 -3.47 10.75
N LYS A 40 -12.19 -3.64 11.31
CA LYS A 40 -12.98 -4.87 11.11
C LYS A 40 -13.42 -5.04 9.66
N LEU A 41 -13.87 -3.98 9.00
CA LEU A 41 -14.23 -4.01 7.60
C LEU A 41 -13.02 -4.34 6.73
N GLY A 42 -11.86 -3.71 6.99
CA GLY A 42 -10.63 -4.00 6.26
C GLY A 42 -10.20 -5.47 6.39
N LEU A 43 -10.30 -6.04 7.59
CA LEU A 43 -10.02 -7.46 7.82
C LEU A 43 -11.01 -8.38 7.09
N SER A 44 -12.31 -8.05 7.12
CA SER A 44 -13.34 -8.82 6.40
C SER A 44 -13.09 -8.79 4.89
N VAL A 45 -12.81 -7.62 4.32
CA VAL A 45 -12.48 -7.49 2.89
C VAL A 45 -11.25 -8.33 2.52
N TYR A 46 -10.20 -8.27 3.35
CA TYR A 46 -8.99 -9.07 3.14
C TYR A 46 -9.26 -10.59 3.17
N GLN A 47 -10.13 -11.04 4.09
CA GLN A 47 -10.49 -12.47 4.21
C GLN A 47 -11.42 -12.96 3.08
N ASP A 48 -12.22 -12.05 2.50
CA ASP A 48 -13.18 -12.35 1.42
C ASP A 48 -12.55 -12.24 0.02
N GLU A 49 -11.28 -11.81 -0.09
CA GLU A 49 -10.61 -11.68 -1.39
C GLU A 49 -10.52 -13.00 -2.13
N GLN A 50 -10.98 -12.99 -3.38
CA GLN A 50 -10.99 -14.15 -4.25
C GLN A 50 -9.58 -14.40 -4.82
N PRO A 51 -9.11 -15.66 -4.84
CA PRO A 51 -7.84 -15.98 -5.46
C PRO A 51 -7.83 -15.56 -6.94
N CYS A 52 -6.65 -15.21 -7.44
CA CYS A 52 -6.43 -14.82 -8.85
C CYS A 52 -6.46 -16.03 -9.81
N LYS A 53 -7.20 -17.09 -9.48
CA LYS A 53 -7.36 -18.27 -10.34
C LYS A 53 -7.80 -17.83 -11.72
N ASP A 54 -7.18 -18.34 -12.74
CA ASP A 54 -7.49 -18.09 -14.16
C ASP A 54 -7.18 -16.67 -14.69
N LYS A 55 -6.53 -15.80 -13.91
CA LYS A 55 -6.10 -14.47 -14.36
C LYS A 55 -4.59 -14.40 -14.46
N LYS A 56 -4.10 -13.80 -15.52
CA LYS A 56 -2.69 -13.39 -15.62
C LYS A 56 -2.46 -12.16 -14.74
N PHE A 57 -1.47 -12.22 -13.88
CA PHE A 57 -1.15 -11.12 -12.99
C PHE A 57 0.35 -10.92 -12.81
N ALA A 58 0.73 -9.71 -12.50
CA ALA A 58 2.04 -9.37 -11.98
C ALA A 58 1.93 -9.21 -10.46
N MET A 59 2.94 -9.69 -9.75
CA MET A 59 3.04 -9.52 -8.30
C MET A 59 3.84 -8.27 -7.98
N VAL A 60 3.36 -7.46 -7.06
CA VAL A 60 4.09 -6.31 -6.51
C VAL A 60 4.47 -6.63 -5.08
N VAL A 61 5.77 -6.58 -4.78
CA VAL A 61 6.30 -6.84 -3.44
C VAL A 61 7.01 -5.61 -2.93
N ASP A 62 6.54 -5.07 -1.81
CA ASP A 62 7.07 -3.85 -1.19
C ASP A 62 7.31 -4.05 0.30
N GLU A 63 8.46 -3.55 0.80
CA GLU A 63 8.81 -3.54 2.22
C GLU A 63 8.71 -2.12 2.76
N SER A 64 7.75 -1.88 3.62
CA SER A 64 7.48 -0.59 4.25
C SER A 64 7.91 -0.57 5.71
N ILE A 65 8.23 0.61 6.23
CA ILE A 65 8.48 0.78 7.66
C ILE A 65 7.14 0.76 8.37
N ALA A 66 6.95 -0.24 9.21
CA ALA A 66 5.75 -0.39 9.99
C ALA A 66 5.82 0.38 11.33
N ILE A 67 4.69 0.42 11.99
CA ILE A 67 4.51 1.05 13.28
C ILE A 67 5.28 0.28 14.38
N ASN A 68 5.83 0.98 15.34
CA ASN A 68 6.58 0.42 16.49
C ASN A 68 7.86 -0.38 16.12
N GLY A 69 8.57 0.04 15.08
CA GLY A 69 9.83 -0.59 14.69
C GLY A 69 9.71 -1.97 14.05
N GLN A 70 8.50 -2.39 13.73
CA GLN A 70 8.26 -3.56 12.89
C GLN A 70 8.24 -3.15 11.42
N LYS A 71 8.55 -4.07 10.54
CA LYS A 71 8.46 -3.91 9.10
C LYS A 71 7.24 -4.64 8.56
N LEU A 72 6.65 -4.07 7.54
CA LEU A 72 5.52 -4.62 6.82
C LEU A 72 6.01 -5.07 5.44
N LEU A 73 5.79 -6.32 5.10
CA LEU A 73 5.95 -6.82 3.73
C LEU A 73 4.54 -6.99 3.15
N LEU A 74 4.30 -6.29 2.04
CA LEU A 74 3.03 -6.29 1.34
C LEU A 74 3.22 -6.95 -0.02
N THR A 75 2.36 -7.91 -0.32
CA THR A 75 2.33 -8.60 -1.61
C THR A 75 0.98 -8.41 -2.26
N LEU A 76 0.97 -7.82 -3.45
CA LEU A 76 -0.22 -7.48 -4.22
C LEU A 76 -0.21 -8.18 -5.57
N ALA A 77 -1.39 -8.51 -6.09
CA ALA A 77 -1.60 -8.87 -7.49
C ALA A 77 -2.21 -7.69 -8.25
N ILE A 78 -1.69 -7.45 -9.44
CA ILE A 78 -2.21 -6.49 -10.41
C ILE A 78 -2.30 -7.17 -11.78
N PRO A 79 -3.17 -6.74 -12.70
CA PRO A 79 -3.20 -7.28 -14.05
C PRO A 79 -1.82 -7.14 -14.74
N SER A 80 -1.28 -8.23 -15.29
CA SER A 80 0.00 -8.20 -16.02
C SER A 80 -0.16 -7.73 -17.45
N GLU A 81 -1.35 -7.86 -18.03
CA GLU A 81 -1.65 -7.41 -19.38
C GLU A 81 -1.85 -5.90 -19.44
N HIS A 82 -1.46 -5.30 -20.59
CA HIS A 82 -1.62 -3.88 -20.79
C HIS A 82 -3.09 -3.46 -20.68
N GLN A 83 -3.37 -2.58 -19.74
CA GLN A 83 -4.66 -1.94 -19.60
C GLN A 83 -4.62 -0.60 -20.36
N ASN A 84 -5.61 -0.33 -21.21
CA ASN A 84 -5.73 0.96 -21.90
C ASN A 84 -6.14 2.12 -20.96
N ARG A 85 -6.00 1.92 -19.67
CA ARG A 85 -6.30 2.86 -18.60
C ARG A 85 -5.32 2.65 -17.42
N PRO A 86 -5.15 3.65 -16.55
CA PRO A 86 -4.41 3.47 -15.30
C PRO A 86 -5.03 2.37 -14.43
N ILE A 87 -4.19 1.62 -13.71
CA ILE A 87 -4.63 0.64 -12.71
C ILE A 87 -5.38 1.38 -11.60
N LYS A 88 -6.54 0.89 -11.25
CA LYS A 88 -7.37 1.41 -10.17
C LYS A 88 -7.34 0.50 -8.95
N HIS A 89 -7.89 0.99 -7.86
CA HIS A 89 -8.00 0.24 -6.61
C HIS A 89 -8.73 -1.11 -6.76
N GLU A 90 -9.72 -1.16 -7.63
CA GLU A 90 -10.51 -2.36 -7.93
C GLU A 90 -9.76 -3.42 -8.74
N ASP A 91 -8.62 -3.05 -9.32
CA ASP A 91 -7.76 -3.97 -10.09
C ASP A 91 -6.68 -4.62 -9.22
N VAL A 92 -6.56 -4.20 -7.96
CA VAL A 92 -5.49 -4.63 -7.05
C VAL A 92 -6.08 -5.64 -6.05
N THR A 93 -5.46 -6.80 -5.94
CA THR A 93 -5.79 -7.82 -4.93
C THR A 93 -4.65 -7.95 -3.94
N ILE A 94 -4.93 -7.98 -2.66
CA ILE A 94 -3.93 -8.21 -1.61
C ILE A 94 -3.72 -9.72 -1.48
N LEU A 95 -2.52 -10.20 -1.74
CA LEU A 95 -2.18 -11.62 -1.63
C LEU A 95 -1.64 -11.99 -0.25
N ASP A 96 -0.77 -11.14 0.31
CA ASP A 96 -0.20 -11.34 1.65
C ASP A 96 0.15 -10.01 2.32
N ILE A 97 -0.05 -9.98 3.63
CA ILE A 97 0.38 -8.91 4.53
C ILE A 97 1.14 -9.55 5.68
N SER A 98 2.44 -9.37 5.70
CA SER A 98 3.30 -9.94 6.73
C SER A 98 3.97 -8.85 7.57
N VAL A 99 4.04 -9.07 8.88
CA VAL A 99 4.65 -8.14 9.82
C VAL A 99 5.77 -8.85 10.59
N SER A 100 6.97 -8.26 10.60
CA SER A 100 8.15 -8.79 11.28
C SER A 100 9.06 -7.67 11.77
N LYS A 101 10.02 -7.98 12.61
CA LYS A 101 11.12 -7.05 12.96
C LYS A 101 12.06 -6.77 11.80
N GLY A 102 12.08 -7.64 10.81
CA GLY A 102 12.84 -7.55 9.56
C GLY A 102 12.59 -8.77 8.70
N PHE A 103 12.81 -8.64 7.39
CA PHE A 103 12.73 -9.73 6.44
C PHE A 103 14.12 -9.93 5.82
N ASN A 104 14.63 -11.14 5.86
CA ASN A 104 15.78 -11.55 5.05
C ASN A 104 15.31 -12.09 3.69
N GLY A 105 16.26 -12.43 2.79
CA GLY A 105 15.89 -12.91 1.46
C GLY A 105 15.08 -14.22 1.47
N ASP A 106 15.38 -15.09 2.41
CA ASP A 106 14.73 -16.40 2.51
C ASP A 106 13.29 -16.25 3.06
N ASP A 107 13.09 -15.29 3.99
CA ASP A 107 11.75 -14.91 4.47
C ASP A 107 10.90 -14.36 3.32
N VAL A 108 11.48 -13.46 2.51
CA VAL A 108 10.80 -12.87 1.34
C VAL A 108 10.42 -13.95 0.33
N GLN A 109 11.33 -14.89 0.04
CA GLN A 109 11.04 -16.02 -0.84
C GLN A 109 9.86 -16.85 -0.32
N GLY A 110 9.88 -17.22 0.97
CA GLY A 110 8.80 -18.00 1.57
C GLY A 110 7.44 -17.28 1.48
N ARG A 111 7.42 -15.94 1.66
CA ARG A 111 6.19 -15.14 1.53
C ARG A 111 5.68 -15.07 0.09
N ILE A 112 6.58 -14.99 -0.89
CA ILE A 112 6.20 -15.07 -2.31
C ILE A 112 5.54 -16.42 -2.61
N GLU A 113 6.13 -17.52 -2.16
CA GLU A 113 5.59 -18.86 -2.35
C GLU A 113 4.21 -19.05 -1.67
N GLU A 114 4.02 -18.47 -0.49
CA GLU A 114 2.71 -18.45 0.19
C GLU A 114 1.68 -17.62 -0.57
N ALA A 115 2.08 -16.44 -1.07
CA ALA A 115 1.21 -15.59 -1.88
C ALA A 115 0.78 -16.26 -3.19
N GLU A 116 1.67 -17.01 -3.83
CA GLU A 116 1.33 -17.82 -5.03
C GLU A 116 0.30 -18.92 -4.72
N LYS A 117 0.49 -19.62 -3.60
CA LYS A 117 -0.49 -20.62 -3.15
C LYS A 117 -1.86 -19.99 -2.89
N SER A 118 -1.88 -18.80 -2.29
CA SER A 118 -3.12 -18.05 -2.05
C SER A 118 -3.75 -17.57 -3.36
N ALA A 119 -2.95 -17.08 -4.30
CA ALA A 119 -3.41 -16.69 -5.63
C ALA A 119 -3.93 -17.86 -6.47
N GLY A 120 -3.43 -19.08 -6.21
CA GLY A 120 -3.76 -20.28 -6.96
C GLY A 120 -3.10 -20.36 -8.34
N ASN A 121 -2.21 -19.42 -8.66
CA ASN A 121 -1.46 -19.33 -9.91
C ASN A 121 -0.12 -18.61 -9.67
N ALA A 122 0.88 -18.85 -10.52
CA ALA A 122 2.15 -18.13 -10.50
C ALA A 122 2.04 -16.77 -11.22
N PRO A 123 2.75 -15.73 -10.76
CA PRO A 123 2.78 -14.44 -11.45
C PRO A 123 3.60 -14.50 -12.73
N ASP A 124 3.24 -13.73 -13.74
CA ASP A 124 4.04 -13.59 -14.98
C ASP A 124 5.41 -12.92 -14.68
N TYR A 125 5.44 -12.00 -13.74
CA TYR A 125 6.64 -11.32 -13.24
C TYR A 125 6.39 -10.65 -11.89
N ILE A 126 7.47 -10.26 -11.22
CA ILE A 126 7.40 -9.58 -9.92
C ILE A 126 8.00 -8.17 -10.04
N ILE A 127 7.30 -7.17 -9.53
CA ILE A 127 7.76 -5.78 -9.42
C ILE A 127 8.17 -5.53 -7.97
N SER A 128 9.37 -4.98 -7.77
CA SER A 128 9.82 -4.57 -6.44
C SER A 128 10.78 -3.39 -6.51
N ASP A 129 11.01 -2.74 -5.39
CA ASP A 129 12.14 -1.82 -5.26
C ASP A 129 13.50 -2.57 -5.36
N ASN A 130 14.62 -1.82 -5.28
CA ASN A 130 15.95 -2.39 -5.37
C ASN A 130 16.51 -2.80 -3.98
N GLY A 131 15.65 -3.09 -3.00
CA GLY A 131 16.05 -3.63 -1.70
C GLY A 131 16.80 -4.95 -1.84
N HIS A 132 17.94 -5.07 -1.15
CA HIS A 132 18.81 -6.26 -1.26
C HIS A 132 18.03 -7.56 -0.91
N ASN A 133 17.25 -7.53 0.17
CA ASN A 133 16.48 -8.69 0.62
C ASN A 133 15.35 -9.06 -0.33
N LEU A 134 14.66 -8.06 -0.89
CA LEU A 134 13.64 -8.27 -1.91
C LEU A 134 14.24 -8.88 -3.17
N THR A 135 15.35 -8.32 -3.66
CA THR A 135 16.05 -8.85 -4.83
C THR A 135 16.49 -10.29 -4.61
N LYS A 136 17.09 -10.61 -3.44
CA LYS A 136 17.53 -11.97 -3.10
C LYS A 136 16.35 -12.94 -3.07
N GLY A 137 15.27 -12.58 -2.39
CA GLY A 137 14.11 -13.44 -2.24
C GLY A 137 13.39 -13.73 -3.57
N ILE A 138 13.22 -12.70 -4.41
CA ILE A 138 12.60 -12.85 -5.74
C ILE A 138 13.49 -13.70 -6.67
N THR A 139 14.81 -13.47 -6.65
CA THR A 139 15.74 -14.30 -7.43
C THR A 139 15.71 -15.75 -6.96
N GLY A 140 15.63 -15.97 -5.64
CA GLY A 140 15.50 -17.30 -5.05
C GLY A 140 14.22 -18.05 -5.44
N SER A 141 13.11 -17.33 -5.63
CA SER A 141 11.84 -17.91 -6.09
C SER A 141 11.81 -18.26 -7.59
N GLY A 142 12.84 -17.85 -8.35
CA GLY A 142 12.96 -18.17 -9.78
C GLY A 142 12.13 -17.31 -10.72
N HIS A 143 11.49 -16.25 -10.22
CA HIS A 143 10.66 -15.36 -11.03
C HIS A 143 11.46 -14.24 -11.70
N ILE A 144 10.92 -13.75 -12.83
CA ILE A 144 11.41 -12.57 -13.50
C ILE A 144 11.10 -11.35 -12.63
N ARG A 145 12.14 -10.58 -12.27
CA ARG A 145 12.01 -9.36 -11.49
C ARG A 145 12.10 -8.12 -12.38
N HIS A 146 11.16 -7.20 -12.20
CA HIS A 146 11.25 -5.84 -12.73
C HIS A 146 11.43 -4.84 -11.58
N ALA A 147 12.31 -3.86 -11.80
CA ALA A 147 12.50 -2.80 -10.82
C ALA A 147 11.32 -1.81 -10.85
N ASP A 148 10.87 -1.35 -9.68
CA ASP A 148 9.91 -0.25 -9.59
C ASP A 148 10.53 1.02 -10.18
N ILE A 149 9.96 1.47 -11.30
CA ILE A 149 10.40 2.66 -12.02
C ILE A 149 10.20 3.92 -11.17
N SER A 150 9.10 4.02 -10.44
CA SER A 150 8.79 5.18 -9.59
C SER A 150 9.82 5.33 -8.49
N HIS A 151 10.17 4.22 -7.82
CA HIS A 151 11.24 4.20 -6.81
C HIS A 151 12.61 4.54 -7.42
N SER A 152 12.94 3.95 -8.56
CA SER A 152 14.20 4.20 -9.29
C SER A 152 14.33 5.66 -9.71
N MET A 153 13.27 6.26 -10.26
CA MET A 153 13.21 7.67 -10.62
C MET A 153 13.35 8.58 -9.39
N GLY A 154 12.68 8.23 -8.29
CA GLY A 154 12.80 8.93 -7.01
C GLY A 154 14.24 8.96 -6.48
N VAL A 155 14.97 7.85 -6.58
CA VAL A 155 16.38 7.76 -6.19
C VAL A 155 17.26 8.63 -7.09
N ILE A 156 17.07 8.60 -8.41
CA ILE A 156 17.81 9.42 -9.37
C ILE A 156 17.57 10.91 -9.11
N LEU A 157 16.32 11.32 -8.98
CA LEU A 157 15.96 12.71 -8.69
C LEU A 157 16.55 13.17 -7.35
N LYS A 158 16.48 12.34 -6.31
CA LYS A 158 17.06 12.65 -5.00
C LYS A 158 18.58 12.84 -5.08
N ARG A 159 19.28 12.00 -5.85
CA ARG A 159 20.73 12.15 -6.08
C ARG A 159 21.06 13.41 -6.87
N SER A 160 20.32 13.68 -7.95
CA SER A 160 20.49 14.87 -8.77
C SER A 160 20.24 16.16 -7.98
N MET A 161 19.18 16.20 -7.18
CA MET A 161 18.86 17.34 -6.32
C MET A 161 19.88 17.57 -5.19
N ARG A 162 20.50 16.51 -4.70
CA ARG A 162 21.51 16.59 -3.62
C ARG A 162 22.78 17.29 -4.07
N ASN A 163 23.12 17.19 -5.35
CA ASN A 163 24.29 17.83 -5.96
C ASN A 163 23.99 19.26 -6.47
N ASN A 164 22.75 19.70 -6.42
CA ASN A 164 22.33 21.02 -6.89
C ASN A 164 21.70 21.82 -5.72
N LEU A 165 22.50 22.72 -5.14
CA LEU A 165 22.13 23.56 -3.99
C LEU A 165 20.84 24.37 -4.23
N ILE A 166 20.57 24.80 -5.46
CA ILE A 166 19.39 25.59 -5.82
C ILE A 166 18.13 24.70 -5.72
N LEU A 167 18.17 23.49 -6.25
CA LEU A 167 17.05 22.55 -6.16
C LEU A 167 16.82 22.05 -4.73
N TRP A 168 17.89 21.94 -3.95
CA TRP A 168 17.80 21.61 -2.52
C TRP A 168 17.09 22.70 -1.72
N SER A 169 17.40 23.98 -1.98
CA SER A 169 16.75 25.12 -1.31
C SER A 169 15.27 25.24 -1.69
N LEU A 170 14.91 25.00 -2.95
CA LEU A 170 13.52 24.97 -3.42
C LEU A 170 12.70 23.88 -2.73
N ARG A 171 13.26 22.66 -2.60
CA ARG A 171 12.58 21.55 -1.89
C ARG A 171 12.29 21.91 -0.43
N HIS A 172 13.24 22.51 0.29
CA HIS A 172 13.04 22.94 1.68
C HIS A 172 12.04 24.10 1.81
N SER A 173 11.95 24.96 0.80
CA SER A 173 10.97 26.03 0.73
C SER A 173 9.55 25.51 0.50
N LEU A 174 9.38 24.51 -0.38
CA LEU A 174 8.09 23.87 -0.66
C LEU A 174 7.60 23.02 0.53
N ALA A 175 8.46 22.24 1.13
CA ALA A 175 8.12 21.40 2.29
C ALA A 175 7.68 22.21 3.52
N ARG A 176 8.16 23.46 3.67
CA ARG A 176 7.71 24.37 4.74
C ARG A 176 6.34 24.98 4.46
N LYS A 177 5.92 25.10 3.19
CA LYS A 177 4.60 25.64 2.84
C LYS A 177 3.49 24.62 3.07
N ASP A 178 3.77 23.32 2.91
CA ASP A 178 2.78 22.26 3.15
C ASP A 178 2.48 22.04 4.65
N CYS A 179 3.38 22.46 5.56
CA CYS A 179 3.15 22.43 7.01
C CYS A 179 2.39 23.64 7.57
N SER A 180 2.08 24.65 6.76
CA SER A 180 1.39 25.88 7.22
C SER A 180 -0.09 25.93 6.79
N ILE A 181 -0.65 24.84 6.26
CA ILE A 181 -2.07 24.72 5.95
C ILE A 181 -2.62 23.50 6.70
N ILE A 182 -2.71 23.63 8.02
CA ILE A 182 -3.59 22.85 8.90
C ILE A 182 -4.06 23.81 10.00
#